data_e5d90e9c5971a5c36e74d1311fdb45a7
#
_entry.id   e5d90e9c5971a5c36e74d1311fdb45a7
#
_cell.length_a   1.000
_cell.length_b   1.000
_cell.length_c   1.000
_cell.angle_alpha   90.00
_cell.angle_beta   90.00
_cell.angle_gamma   90.00
#
_symmetry.space_group_name_H-M   'P 1'
#
loop_
_entity.id
_entity.type
_entity.pdbx_description
1 polymer ?
#
loop_
_entity_poly.entity_id
_entity_poly.type
_entity_poly.pdbx_seq_one_letter_code
_entity_poly.pdbx_strand_id
1 'polypeptide(L)'
;MDCGVPFCHWACPLGNKAPEWNDALYKGDWELAYRLLNSTNDFPEFTGRICPALCEKACVLNLMDHEPTTNREDECAIVEHAFSEDYVHVEIPERNGKTVAVIGAGPAGLVAANQLNHKGYKVTVFEARENAGGLLRYGIPNFKLNKSIIDRRLRLLEEEGIEFRYNQQIDVTKLPEGFDAYVVSTGTPTARDLKIPGRELKGVYFALELLSQQNRILAGMEFSKDELVNCKGKDVLVIGGGDTGSDCIGTAHRQGCKSVTQIEIMPKPVEGPEDPKNPWPNWPRTLKTTSSHEEGCTRRWNINSLGSWERMVS
;
A
#
# COMPACT_ATOMS: atom_id res chain seq x y z
N MET A 1 -17.06 -3.12 22.46
CA MET A 1 -17.59 -1.86 21.91
C MET A 1 -19.09 -2.03 21.69
N ASP A 2 -19.91 -1.27 22.37
CA ASP A 2 -21.38 -1.41 22.30
C ASP A 2 -22.02 -0.19 21.61
N CYS A 3 -21.71 0.00 20.32
CA CYS A 3 -22.27 1.07 19.52
C CYS A 3 -23.60 0.69 18.83
N GLY A 4 -24.08 -0.55 18.98
CA GLY A 4 -25.32 -1.09 18.39
C GLY A 4 -25.25 -1.33 16.89
N VAL A 5 -24.70 -0.41 16.09
CA VAL A 5 -24.51 -0.55 14.64
C VAL A 5 -23.04 -0.32 14.30
N PRO A 6 -22.31 -1.37 13.87
CA PRO A 6 -20.88 -1.29 13.62
C PRO A 6 -20.56 -0.66 12.26
N PHE A 7 -20.57 0.67 12.17
CA PHE A 7 -20.21 1.38 10.95
C PHE A 7 -18.78 1.10 10.47
N CYS A 8 -17.86 0.76 11.40
CA CYS A 8 -16.52 0.33 11.07
C CYS A 8 -16.52 -0.95 10.20
N HIS A 9 -17.35 -1.94 10.53
CA HIS A 9 -17.53 -3.16 9.74
C HIS A 9 -18.11 -2.85 8.35
N TRP A 10 -19.16 -2.01 8.31
CA TRP A 10 -19.78 -1.61 7.04
C TRP A 10 -18.84 -0.82 6.11
N ALA A 11 -18.03 0.07 6.68
CA ALA A 11 -17.11 0.91 5.89
C ALA A 11 -15.87 0.16 5.42
N CYS A 12 -15.52 -0.97 6.03
CA CYS A 12 -14.38 -1.77 5.63
C CYS A 12 -14.70 -2.57 4.36
N PRO A 13 -13.94 -2.41 3.25
CA PRO A 13 -14.16 -3.20 2.04
C PRO A 13 -13.97 -4.72 2.22
N LEU A 14 -13.22 -5.13 3.25
CA LEU A 14 -13.03 -6.53 3.62
C LEU A 14 -14.13 -7.05 4.55
N GLY A 15 -14.99 -6.17 5.09
CA GLY A 15 -15.94 -6.54 6.12
C GLY A 15 -15.27 -7.01 7.41
N ASN A 16 -14.19 -6.37 7.81
CA ASN A 16 -13.44 -6.74 9.01
C ASN A 16 -14.32 -6.68 10.26
N LYS A 17 -14.14 -7.66 11.14
CA LYS A 17 -14.89 -7.85 12.38
C LYS A 17 -14.31 -7.01 13.52
N ALA A 18 -14.23 -5.69 13.31
CA ALA A 18 -13.59 -4.79 14.27
C ALA A 18 -14.22 -4.79 15.67
N PRO A 19 -15.56 -4.83 15.85
CA PRO A 19 -16.14 -4.95 17.18
C PRO A 19 -15.74 -6.22 17.90
N GLU A 20 -15.70 -7.35 17.18
CA GLU A 20 -15.43 -8.67 17.76
C GLU A 20 -13.97 -8.79 18.19
N TRP A 21 -13.00 -8.35 17.38
CA TRP A 21 -11.60 -8.41 17.83
C TRP A 21 -11.30 -7.40 18.93
N ASN A 22 -11.94 -6.22 18.94
CA ASN A 22 -11.81 -5.27 20.04
C ASN A 22 -12.34 -5.83 21.35
N ASP A 23 -13.46 -6.60 21.30
CA ASP A 23 -13.98 -7.30 22.48
C ASP A 23 -13.02 -8.39 22.97
N ALA A 24 -12.41 -9.15 22.04
CA ALA A 24 -11.41 -10.14 22.38
C ALA A 24 -10.16 -9.49 23.01
N LEU A 25 -9.65 -8.38 22.46
CA LEU A 25 -8.55 -7.62 23.05
C LEU A 25 -8.88 -7.10 24.46
N TYR A 26 -10.08 -6.56 24.66
CA TYR A 26 -10.52 -6.09 25.96
C TYR A 26 -10.53 -7.20 27.01
N LYS A 27 -10.82 -8.44 26.59
CA LYS A 27 -10.78 -9.63 27.45
C LYS A 27 -9.37 -10.24 27.60
N GLY A 28 -8.38 -9.71 26.90
CA GLY A 28 -7.01 -10.24 26.90
C GLY A 28 -6.82 -11.48 26.04
N ASP A 29 -7.80 -11.83 25.19
CA ASP A 29 -7.76 -13.00 24.29
C ASP A 29 -7.17 -12.61 22.94
N TRP A 30 -5.85 -12.48 22.88
CA TRP A 30 -5.11 -12.08 21.69
C TRP A 30 -5.17 -13.12 20.57
N GLU A 31 -5.20 -14.39 20.91
CA GLU A 31 -5.31 -15.47 19.93
C GLU A 31 -6.67 -15.42 19.22
N LEU A 32 -7.76 -15.22 19.96
CA LEU A 32 -9.09 -15.04 19.37
C LEU A 32 -9.14 -13.77 18.53
N ALA A 33 -8.54 -12.66 18.99
CA ALA A 33 -8.47 -11.42 18.22
C ALA A 33 -7.77 -11.64 16.88
N TYR A 34 -6.63 -12.35 16.86
CA TYR A 34 -5.94 -12.71 15.62
C TYR A 34 -6.79 -13.60 14.71
N ARG A 35 -7.42 -14.64 15.23
CA ARG A 35 -8.30 -15.53 14.42
C ARG A 35 -9.47 -14.76 13.78
N LEU A 36 -10.09 -13.84 14.53
CA LEU A 36 -11.17 -13.00 14.05
C LEU A 36 -10.69 -12.06 12.92
N LEU A 37 -9.55 -11.41 13.13
CA LEU A 37 -8.94 -10.52 12.14
C LEU A 37 -8.54 -11.29 10.87
N ASN A 38 -7.83 -12.39 11.01
CA ASN A 38 -7.34 -13.18 9.88
C ASN A 38 -8.47 -13.85 9.08
N SER A 39 -9.66 -14.03 9.69
CA SER A 39 -10.82 -14.61 9.00
C SER A 39 -11.36 -13.74 7.85
N THR A 40 -11.03 -12.46 7.81
CA THR A 40 -11.48 -11.50 6.79
C THR A 40 -10.33 -10.76 6.13
N ASN A 41 -9.13 -10.77 6.70
CA ASN A 41 -7.95 -10.04 6.24
C ASN A 41 -6.74 -10.97 6.19
N ASP A 42 -6.30 -11.34 4.99
CA ASP A 42 -5.17 -12.26 4.79
C ASP A 42 -3.83 -11.68 5.29
N PHE A 43 -3.64 -10.36 5.19
CA PHE A 43 -2.36 -9.70 5.48
C PHE A 43 -2.52 -8.46 6.36
N PRO A 44 -2.96 -8.63 7.61
CA PRO A 44 -3.18 -7.50 8.52
C PRO A 44 -1.89 -6.73 8.84
N GLU A 45 -0.72 -7.33 8.70
CA GLU A 45 0.56 -6.63 8.83
C GLU A 45 0.79 -5.55 7.76
N PHE A 46 0.14 -5.66 6.60
CA PHE A 46 0.19 -4.61 5.57
C PHE A 46 -0.89 -3.56 5.83
N THR A 47 -2.13 -3.97 5.99
CA THR A 47 -3.26 -3.06 6.19
C THR A 47 -3.13 -2.26 7.47
N GLY A 48 -2.70 -2.87 8.56
CA GLY A 48 -2.44 -2.20 9.84
C GLY A 48 -1.41 -1.07 9.77
N ARG A 49 -0.57 -1.04 8.71
CA ARG A 49 0.43 0.03 8.50
C ARG A 49 0.06 1.06 7.45
N ILE A 50 -0.67 0.66 6.41
CA ILE A 50 -0.85 1.52 5.22
C ILE A 50 -2.30 1.76 4.83
N CYS A 51 -3.27 1.08 5.45
CA CYS A 51 -4.68 1.30 5.17
C CYS A 51 -5.08 2.74 5.54
N PRO A 52 -5.89 3.43 4.70
CA PRO A 52 -6.41 4.75 5.04
C PRO A 52 -7.40 4.74 6.22
N ALA A 53 -7.78 3.55 6.72
CA ALA A 53 -8.68 3.36 7.85
C ALA A 53 -10.07 3.96 7.68
N LEU A 54 -10.76 3.54 6.61
CA LEU A 54 -12.18 3.90 6.36
C LEU A 54 -13.07 3.57 7.57
N CYS A 55 -12.77 2.48 8.26
CA CYS A 55 -13.45 2.05 9.48
C CYS A 55 -13.39 3.08 10.61
N GLU A 56 -12.22 3.72 10.81
CA GLU A 56 -12.03 4.76 11.83
C GLU A 56 -12.83 6.01 11.48
N LYS A 57 -12.85 6.42 10.21
CA LYS A 57 -13.63 7.58 9.76
C LYS A 57 -15.14 7.37 9.89
N ALA A 58 -15.62 6.14 9.72
CA ALA A 58 -17.02 5.78 9.89
C ALA A 58 -17.39 5.45 11.35
N CYS A 59 -16.45 5.43 12.28
CA CYS A 59 -16.72 5.16 13.68
C CYS A 59 -17.71 6.19 14.27
N VAL A 60 -18.68 5.71 15.06
CA VAL A 60 -19.68 6.59 15.70
C VAL A 60 -19.05 7.55 16.71
N LEU A 61 -17.92 7.23 17.28
CA LEU A 61 -17.18 8.12 18.18
C LEU A 61 -16.69 9.40 17.48
N ASN A 62 -16.54 9.38 16.16
CA ASN A 62 -16.25 10.59 15.39
C ASN A 62 -17.37 11.64 15.46
N LEU A 63 -18.61 11.23 15.76
CA LEU A 63 -19.73 12.15 15.89
C LEU A 63 -19.71 12.94 17.21
N MET A 64 -18.95 12.45 18.21
CA MET A 64 -18.87 13.07 19.54
C MET A 64 -17.58 13.87 19.68
N ASP A 65 -16.46 13.19 19.82
CA ASP A 65 -15.19 13.79 20.19
C ASP A 65 -14.15 13.78 19.07
N HIS A 66 -14.52 13.30 17.88
CA HIS A 66 -13.60 13.04 16.75
C HIS A 66 -12.44 12.08 17.10
N GLU A 67 -12.65 11.24 18.10
CA GLU A 67 -11.70 10.23 18.59
C GLU A 67 -12.21 8.82 18.25
N PRO A 68 -12.04 8.34 17.02
CA PRO A 68 -12.46 6.99 16.64
C PRO A 68 -11.63 5.92 17.35
N THR A 69 -12.10 4.68 17.25
CA THR A 69 -11.27 3.53 17.60
C THR A 69 -10.05 3.45 16.69
N THR A 70 -8.93 2.97 17.24
CA THR A 70 -7.62 2.86 16.58
C THR A 70 -7.47 1.56 15.78
N ASN A 71 -8.50 1.17 15.03
CA ASN A 71 -8.59 -0.13 14.37
C ASN A 71 -7.35 -0.50 13.55
N ARG A 72 -6.74 0.45 12.86
CA ARG A 72 -5.53 0.19 12.08
C ARG A 72 -4.34 -0.16 12.98
N GLU A 73 -4.18 0.51 14.10
CA GLU A 73 -3.13 0.23 15.08
C GLU A 73 -3.41 -1.08 15.80
N ASP A 74 -4.68 -1.36 16.11
CA ASP A 74 -5.11 -2.62 16.70
C ASP A 74 -4.82 -3.79 15.75
N GLU A 75 -5.12 -3.70 14.46
CA GLU A 75 -4.74 -4.70 13.45
C GLU A 75 -3.23 -4.97 13.46
N CYS A 76 -2.43 -3.90 13.49
CA CYS A 76 -0.97 -4.01 13.54
C CYS A 76 -0.51 -4.70 14.84
N ALA A 77 -1.05 -4.30 15.99
CA ALA A 77 -0.70 -4.88 17.27
C ALA A 77 -1.09 -6.36 17.36
N ILE A 78 -2.30 -6.70 16.92
CA ILE A 78 -2.79 -8.10 16.91
C ILE A 78 -1.86 -8.99 16.09
N VAL A 79 -1.54 -8.60 14.86
CA VAL A 79 -0.73 -9.46 14.00
C VAL A 79 0.73 -9.54 14.45
N GLU A 80 1.31 -8.46 14.98
CA GLU A 80 2.69 -8.52 15.51
C GLU A 80 2.75 -9.38 16.76
N HIS A 81 1.74 -9.28 17.64
CA HIS A 81 1.62 -10.17 18.79
C HIS A 81 1.47 -11.63 18.35
N ALA A 82 0.63 -11.90 17.34
CA ALA A 82 0.45 -13.24 16.81
C ALA A 82 1.75 -13.87 16.26
N PHE A 83 2.59 -13.07 15.60
CA PHE A 83 3.92 -13.53 15.17
C PHE A 83 4.89 -13.72 16.33
N SER A 84 4.80 -12.95 17.41
CA SER A 84 5.69 -13.07 18.57
C SER A 84 5.35 -14.25 19.46
N GLU A 85 4.06 -14.59 19.58
CA GLU A 85 3.55 -15.69 20.40
C GLU A 85 3.28 -16.98 19.62
N ASP A 86 3.78 -17.03 18.37
CA ASP A 86 3.67 -18.22 17.51
C ASP A 86 2.23 -18.67 17.23
N TYR A 87 1.28 -17.70 17.12
CA TYR A 87 -0.09 -18.00 16.68
C TYR A 87 -0.21 -18.14 15.16
N VAL A 88 0.82 -17.65 14.43
CA VAL A 88 0.88 -17.77 12.98
C VAL A 88 1.61 -19.06 12.63
N HIS A 89 0.85 -20.06 12.20
CA HIS A 89 1.41 -21.36 11.82
C HIS A 89 1.42 -21.55 10.31
N VAL A 90 2.39 -22.37 9.85
CA VAL A 90 2.42 -22.87 8.47
C VAL A 90 1.31 -23.89 8.31
N GLU A 91 0.36 -23.63 7.41
CA GLU A 91 -0.74 -24.52 7.11
C GLU A 91 -0.57 -25.12 5.69
N ILE A 92 -0.20 -26.39 5.61
CA ILE A 92 -0.10 -27.10 4.34
C ILE A 92 -1.42 -27.82 4.08
N PRO A 93 -2.28 -27.33 3.18
CA PRO A 93 -3.57 -27.92 2.93
C PRO A 93 -3.47 -29.22 2.15
N GLU A 94 -4.46 -30.10 2.32
CA GLU A 94 -4.63 -31.25 1.43
C GLU A 94 -4.84 -30.81 -0.02
N ARG A 95 -4.05 -31.37 -0.95
CA ARG A 95 -4.08 -30.96 -2.35
C ARG A 95 -5.24 -31.59 -3.10
N ASN A 96 -6.02 -30.76 -3.80
CA ASN A 96 -7.17 -31.20 -4.61
C ASN A 96 -6.78 -31.69 -6.02
N GLY A 97 -5.48 -31.75 -6.34
CA GLY A 97 -4.95 -32.22 -7.61
C GLY A 97 -4.98 -31.19 -8.76
N LYS A 98 -5.48 -29.97 -8.53
CA LYS A 98 -5.55 -28.91 -9.55
C LYS A 98 -4.48 -27.85 -9.34
N THR A 99 -4.09 -27.23 -10.45
CA THR A 99 -3.03 -26.23 -10.52
C THR A 99 -3.56 -24.87 -10.95
N VAL A 100 -3.06 -23.80 -10.33
CA VAL A 100 -3.45 -22.42 -10.67
C VAL A 100 -2.20 -21.56 -10.85
N ALA A 101 -2.15 -20.82 -11.96
CA ALA A 101 -1.16 -19.78 -12.19
C ALA A 101 -1.71 -18.41 -11.76
N VAL A 102 -0.97 -17.68 -10.94
CA VAL A 102 -1.24 -16.28 -10.58
C VAL A 102 -0.22 -15.40 -11.28
N ILE A 103 -0.67 -14.49 -12.12
CA ILE A 103 0.19 -13.58 -12.89
C ILE A 103 0.26 -12.22 -12.20
N GLY A 104 1.37 -11.95 -11.56
CA GLY A 104 1.64 -10.76 -10.75
C GLY A 104 1.58 -11.04 -9.25
N ALA A 105 2.68 -10.75 -8.55
CA ALA A 105 2.86 -10.93 -7.11
C ALA A 105 2.65 -9.62 -6.31
N GLY A 106 1.78 -8.73 -6.78
CA GLY A 106 1.29 -7.59 -6.00
C GLY A 106 0.28 -8.02 -4.93
N PRO A 107 -0.26 -7.08 -4.11
CA PRO A 107 -1.20 -7.41 -3.02
C PRO A 107 -2.35 -8.31 -3.45
N ALA A 108 -2.99 -8.01 -4.59
CA ALA A 108 -4.11 -8.79 -5.11
C ALA A 108 -3.70 -10.22 -5.48
N GLY A 109 -2.54 -10.39 -6.13
CA GLY A 109 -2.03 -11.70 -6.51
C GLY A 109 -1.63 -12.53 -5.29
N LEU A 110 -1.01 -11.91 -4.29
CA LEU A 110 -0.64 -12.59 -3.04
C LEU A 110 -1.87 -13.09 -2.28
N VAL A 111 -2.95 -12.27 -2.17
CA VAL A 111 -4.20 -12.69 -1.54
C VAL A 111 -4.84 -13.83 -2.33
N ALA A 112 -4.91 -13.71 -3.66
CA ALA A 112 -5.46 -14.78 -4.50
C ALA A 112 -4.67 -16.08 -4.35
N ALA A 113 -3.33 -16.00 -4.31
CA ALA A 113 -2.46 -17.16 -4.12
C ALA A 113 -2.69 -17.81 -2.75
N ASN A 114 -2.75 -17.00 -1.67
CA ASN A 114 -3.01 -17.46 -0.31
C ASN A 114 -4.36 -18.21 -0.23
N GLN A 115 -5.43 -17.55 -0.65
CA GLN A 115 -6.78 -18.10 -0.59
C GLN A 115 -6.94 -19.38 -1.43
N LEU A 116 -6.33 -19.44 -2.61
CA LEU A 116 -6.34 -20.64 -3.45
C LEU A 116 -5.51 -21.77 -2.84
N ASN A 117 -4.34 -21.44 -2.27
CA ASN A 117 -3.51 -22.43 -1.59
C ASN A 117 -4.27 -23.09 -0.42
N HIS A 118 -4.90 -22.30 0.45
CA HIS A 118 -5.71 -22.82 1.57
C HIS A 118 -6.91 -23.67 1.13
N LYS A 119 -7.39 -23.50 -0.12
CA LYS A 119 -8.41 -24.37 -0.73
C LYS A 119 -7.84 -25.63 -1.40
N GLY A 120 -6.56 -25.90 -1.22
CA GLY A 120 -5.89 -27.12 -1.71
C GLY A 120 -5.39 -27.04 -3.15
N TYR A 121 -5.47 -25.91 -3.84
CA TYR A 121 -4.87 -25.78 -5.18
C TYR A 121 -3.35 -25.69 -5.06
N LYS A 122 -2.63 -26.29 -6.02
CA LYS A 122 -1.21 -26.04 -6.18
C LYS A 122 -1.04 -24.73 -6.94
N VAL A 123 -0.48 -23.71 -6.26
CA VAL A 123 -0.38 -22.35 -6.79
C VAL A 123 1.05 -22.04 -7.21
N THR A 124 1.21 -21.49 -8.42
CA THR A 124 2.47 -20.91 -8.91
C THR A 124 2.22 -19.43 -9.23
N VAL A 125 3.00 -18.55 -8.62
CA VAL A 125 2.93 -17.10 -8.82
C VAL A 125 4.07 -16.66 -9.74
N PHE A 126 3.74 -16.01 -10.85
CA PHE A 126 4.70 -15.44 -11.80
C PHE A 126 4.84 -13.95 -11.53
N GLU A 127 6.06 -13.50 -11.32
CA GLU A 127 6.37 -12.08 -11.10
C GLU A 127 7.43 -11.59 -12.10
N ALA A 128 7.13 -10.47 -12.74
CA ALA A 128 8.00 -9.86 -13.74
C ALA A 128 9.30 -9.30 -13.14
N ARG A 129 9.27 -8.93 -11.87
CA ARG A 129 10.40 -8.31 -11.14
C ARG A 129 11.17 -9.36 -10.35
N GLU A 130 12.28 -8.89 -9.75
CA GLU A 130 13.19 -9.71 -8.96
C GLU A 130 12.63 -10.18 -7.61
N ASN A 131 11.54 -9.53 -7.11
CA ASN A 131 10.90 -9.90 -5.85
C ASN A 131 9.38 -9.67 -5.90
N ALA A 132 8.63 -10.42 -5.10
CA ALA A 132 7.21 -10.22 -4.89
C ALA A 132 6.91 -9.00 -4.00
N GLY A 133 5.66 -8.55 -4.02
CA GLY A 133 5.12 -7.45 -3.22
C GLY A 133 4.57 -6.29 -4.06
N GLY A 134 4.82 -6.23 -5.36
CA GLY A 134 4.30 -5.19 -6.23
C GLY A 134 4.52 -3.78 -5.66
N LEU A 135 3.48 -2.94 -5.57
CA LEU A 135 3.60 -1.59 -5.04
C LEU A 135 3.90 -1.53 -3.53
N LEU A 136 3.61 -2.58 -2.75
CA LEU A 136 4.04 -2.64 -1.35
C LEU A 136 5.57 -2.58 -1.24
N ARG A 137 6.27 -3.25 -2.15
CA ARG A 137 7.73 -3.28 -2.19
C ARG A 137 8.32 -2.11 -2.95
N TYR A 138 7.79 -1.81 -4.14
CA TYR A 138 8.42 -0.89 -5.09
C TYR A 138 7.81 0.51 -5.10
N GLY A 139 6.59 0.69 -4.58
CA GLY A 139 5.89 1.98 -4.54
C GLY A 139 5.96 2.64 -3.17
N ILE A 140 5.56 1.92 -2.13
CA ILE A 140 5.49 2.46 -0.77
C ILE A 140 6.91 2.62 -0.21
N PRO A 141 7.27 3.79 0.36
CA PRO A 141 8.58 3.99 0.97
C PRO A 141 8.83 3.07 2.18
N ASN A 142 10.10 2.71 2.37
CA ASN A 142 10.48 1.83 3.48
C ASN A 142 10.15 2.42 4.87
N PHE A 143 10.12 3.74 5.00
CA PHE A 143 9.75 4.41 6.26
C PHE A 143 8.25 4.31 6.60
N LYS A 144 7.38 3.95 5.62
CA LYS A 144 5.95 3.64 5.86
C LYS A 144 5.71 2.14 6.01
N LEU A 145 6.41 1.32 5.23
CA LEU A 145 6.30 -0.14 5.28
C LEU A 145 7.70 -0.74 5.11
N ASN A 146 8.27 -1.22 6.21
CA ASN A 146 9.55 -1.93 6.19
C ASN A 146 9.42 -3.21 5.36
N LYS A 147 10.35 -3.42 4.42
CA LYS A 147 10.30 -4.54 3.47
C LYS A 147 10.50 -5.90 4.15
N SER A 148 11.13 -5.95 5.32
CA SER A 148 11.23 -7.17 6.12
C SER A 148 9.86 -7.76 6.52
N ILE A 149 8.82 -6.91 6.63
CA ILE A 149 7.44 -7.37 6.91
C ILE A 149 6.90 -8.14 5.70
N ILE A 150 7.19 -7.67 4.49
CA ILE A 150 6.82 -8.38 3.26
C ILE A 150 7.58 -9.70 3.16
N ASP A 151 8.89 -9.66 3.44
CA ASP A 151 9.75 -10.85 3.37
C ASP A 151 9.32 -11.92 4.38
N ARG A 152 8.88 -11.51 5.59
CA ARG A 152 8.33 -12.42 6.60
C ARG A 152 7.09 -13.15 6.07
N ARG A 153 6.14 -12.43 5.46
CA ARG A 153 4.94 -13.03 4.88
C ARG A 153 5.24 -13.94 3.69
N LEU A 154 6.14 -13.53 2.81
CA LEU A 154 6.52 -14.32 1.64
C LEU A 154 7.11 -15.68 2.05
N ARG A 155 7.99 -15.70 3.05
CA ARG A 155 8.54 -16.95 3.58
C ARG A 155 7.44 -17.91 4.07
N LEU A 156 6.46 -17.39 4.81
CA LEU A 156 5.33 -18.18 5.27
C LEU A 156 4.55 -18.78 4.07
N LEU A 157 4.25 -17.97 3.05
CA LEU A 157 3.55 -18.44 1.85
C LEU A 157 4.34 -19.49 1.07
N GLU A 158 5.68 -19.36 1.02
CA GLU A 158 6.56 -20.35 0.41
C GLU A 158 6.58 -21.66 1.22
N GLU A 159 6.66 -21.57 2.55
CA GLU A 159 6.60 -22.72 3.46
C GLU A 159 5.25 -23.45 3.39
N GLU A 160 4.15 -22.74 3.13
CA GLU A 160 2.82 -23.30 2.86
C GLU A 160 2.69 -23.94 1.47
N GLY A 161 3.73 -23.86 0.64
CA GLY A 161 3.85 -24.54 -0.63
C GLY A 161 3.40 -23.75 -1.86
N ILE A 162 3.33 -22.41 -1.76
CA ILE A 162 3.16 -21.54 -2.92
C ILE A 162 4.52 -21.39 -3.62
N GLU A 163 4.56 -21.66 -4.92
CA GLU A 163 5.75 -21.52 -5.76
C GLU A 163 5.83 -20.10 -6.34
N PHE A 164 6.93 -19.39 -6.13
CA PHE A 164 7.18 -18.09 -6.76
C PHE A 164 8.22 -18.22 -7.88
N ARG A 165 7.91 -17.64 -9.04
CA ARG A 165 8.79 -17.56 -10.22
C ARG A 165 9.06 -16.10 -10.55
N TYR A 166 10.21 -15.61 -10.12
CA TYR A 166 10.66 -14.23 -10.31
C TYR A 166 11.30 -14.01 -11.67
N ASN A 167 11.39 -12.73 -12.09
CA ASN A 167 11.96 -12.30 -13.37
C ASN A 167 11.26 -12.96 -14.58
N GLN A 168 9.98 -13.26 -14.46
CA GLN A 168 9.16 -13.86 -15.50
C GLN A 168 7.99 -12.95 -15.87
N GLN A 169 8.21 -12.13 -16.89
CA GLN A 169 7.14 -11.31 -17.45
C GLN A 169 6.28 -12.19 -18.37
N ILE A 170 5.04 -12.40 -17.97
CA ILE A 170 4.08 -13.19 -18.75
C ILE A 170 3.27 -12.28 -19.66
N ASP A 171 3.23 -12.62 -20.94
CA ASP A 171 2.27 -12.04 -21.88
C ASP A 171 0.89 -12.66 -21.62
N VAL A 172 -0.06 -11.86 -21.15
CA VAL A 172 -1.40 -12.33 -20.81
C VAL A 172 -2.21 -12.85 -22.03
N THR A 173 -1.72 -12.61 -23.25
CA THR A 173 -2.28 -13.19 -24.48
C THR A 173 -1.72 -14.57 -24.78
N LYS A 174 -0.65 -14.98 -24.09
CA LYS A 174 0.05 -16.28 -24.25
C LYS A 174 0.39 -16.82 -22.87
N LEU A 175 -0.62 -17.28 -22.15
CA LEU A 175 -0.48 -17.79 -20.80
C LEU A 175 0.38 -19.07 -20.77
N PRO A 176 1.15 -19.30 -19.68
CA PRO A 176 1.97 -20.50 -19.54
C PRO A 176 1.08 -21.76 -19.53
N GLU A 177 1.52 -22.80 -20.19
CA GLU A 177 0.80 -24.08 -20.27
C GLU A 177 0.90 -24.89 -18.98
N GLY A 178 0.00 -25.85 -18.80
CA GLY A 178 0.04 -26.83 -17.71
C GLY A 178 -0.69 -26.40 -16.43
N PHE A 179 -1.56 -25.41 -16.52
CA PHE A 179 -2.41 -24.97 -15.42
C PHE A 179 -3.90 -25.14 -15.74
N ASP A 180 -4.69 -25.53 -14.72
CA ASP A 180 -6.14 -25.67 -14.85
C ASP A 180 -6.86 -24.32 -14.89
N ALA A 181 -6.29 -23.29 -14.23
CA ALA A 181 -6.86 -21.95 -14.19
C ALA A 181 -5.80 -20.87 -14.02
N TYR A 182 -6.18 -19.63 -14.32
CA TYR A 182 -5.30 -18.46 -14.27
C TYR A 182 -5.98 -17.31 -13.55
N VAL A 183 -5.21 -16.60 -12.72
CA VAL A 183 -5.59 -15.34 -12.09
C VAL A 183 -4.66 -14.25 -12.61
N VAL A 184 -5.21 -13.23 -13.27
CA VAL A 184 -4.42 -12.10 -13.79
C VAL A 184 -4.52 -10.93 -12.82
N SER A 185 -3.40 -10.56 -12.17
CA SER A 185 -3.30 -9.54 -11.13
C SER A 185 -2.08 -8.61 -11.33
N THR A 186 -1.82 -8.26 -12.59
CA THR A 186 -0.63 -7.50 -13.02
C THR A 186 -0.65 -6.04 -12.58
N GLY A 187 -1.75 -5.56 -12.02
CA GLY A 187 -1.93 -4.16 -11.64
C GLY A 187 -2.06 -3.21 -12.84
N THR A 188 -1.78 -1.94 -12.62
CA THR A 188 -1.81 -0.88 -13.65
C THR A 188 -0.44 -0.21 -13.75
N PRO A 189 0.53 -0.81 -14.44
CA PRO A 189 1.91 -0.30 -14.48
C PRO A 189 2.06 0.99 -15.29
N THR A 190 1.11 1.31 -16.17
CA THR A 190 1.16 2.50 -17.01
C THR A 190 0.77 3.74 -16.21
N ALA A 191 1.73 4.66 -16.04
CA ALA A 191 1.49 5.92 -15.37
C ALA A 191 0.60 6.85 -16.22
N ARG A 192 -0.20 7.67 -15.54
CA ARG A 192 -0.84 8.83 -16.19
C ARG A 192 0.23 9.88 -16.44
N ASP A 193 0.38 10.29 -17.69
CA ASP A 193 1.40 11.26 -18.08
C ASP A 193 0.81 12.64 -18.34
N LEU A 194 1.62 13.67 -18.09
CA LEU A 194 1.33 15.05 -18.43
C LEU A 194 1.76 15.31 -19.90
N LYS A 195 0.78 15.55 -20.76
CA LYS A 195 1.02 15.89 -22.16
C LYS A 195 1.28 17.39 -22.31
N ILE A 196 2.44 17.85 -21.84
CA ILE A 196 2.84 19.26 -21.85
C ILE A 196 4.24 19.41 -22.47
N PRO A 197 4.56 20.56 -23.07
CA PRO A 197 5.92 20.86 -23.55
C PRO A 197 6.94 20.75 -22.40
N GLY A 198 8.11 20.17 -22.67
CA GLY A 198 9.18 19.99 -21.71
C GLY A 198 9.01 18.74 -20.81
N ARG A 199 8.02 17.88 -21.08
CA ARG A 199 7.87 16.62 -20.37
C ARG A 199 9.10 15.70 -20.52
N GLU A 200 9.76 15.81 -21.67
CA GLU A 200 10.95 15.06 -22.06
C GLU A 200 12.26 15.57 -21.45
N LEU A 201 12.23 16.70 -20.73
CA LEU A 201 13.44 17.30 -20.15
C LEU A 201 14.02 16.41 -19.06
N LYS A 202 15.35 16.41 -18.96
CA LYS A 202 16.09 15.73 -17.88
C LYS A 202 15.68 16.32 -16.53
N GLY A 203 15.33 15.44 -15.59
CA GLY A 203 14.87 15.83 -14.25
C GLY A 203 13.36 15.79 -14.09
N VAL A 204 12.61 15.45 -15.14
CA VAL A 204 11.16 15.21 -15.08
C VAL A 204 10.92 13.70 -15.08
N TYR A 205 10.52 13.18 -13.92
CA TYR A 205 10.38 11.74 -13.66
C TYR A 205 8.95 11.38 -13.26
N PHE A 206 8.56 10.14 -13.47
CA PHE A 206 7.39 9.60 -12.81
C PHE A 206 7.69 9.30 -11.32
N ALA A 207 6.70 9.48 -10.48
CA ALA A 207 6.82 9.21 -9.05
C ALA A 207 7.36 7.81 -8.74
N LEU A 208 6.89 6.79 -9.48
CA LEU A 208 7.32 5.41 -9.28
C LEU A 208 8.77 5.14 -9.74
N GLU A 209 9.36 5.98 -10.59
CA GLU A 209 10.79 5.89 -10.91
C GLU A 209 11.62 6.23 -9.67
N LEU A 210 11.31 7.37 -9.01
CA LEU A 210 11.96 7.76 -7.76
C LEU A 210 11.74 6.73 -6.65
N LEU A 211 10.49 6.37 -6.39
CA LEU A 211 10.12 5.50 -5.26
C LEU A 211 10.68 4.08 -5.43
N SER A 212 10.54 3.50 -6.63
CA SER A 212 11.04 2.17 -6.92
C SER A 212 12.57 2.10 -6.85
N GLN A 213 13.25 3.12 -7.41
CA GLN A 213 14.70 3.18 -7.35
C GLN A 213 15.18 3.32 -5.90
N GLN A 214 14.57 4.20 -5.10
CA GLN A 214 14.95 4.38 -3.71
C GLN A 214 14.77 3.10 -2.89
N ASN A 215 13.67 2.38 -3.08
CA ASN A 215 13.44 1.11 -2.38
C ASN A 215 14.45 0.04 -2.81
N ARG A 216 14.85 0.00 -4.09
CA ARG A 216 15.88 -0.92 -4.59
C ARG A 216 17.28 -0.58 -4.05
N ILE A 217 17.61 0.72 -3.94
CA ILE A 217 18.86 1.16 -3.31
C ILE A 217 18.91 0.70 -1.85
N LEU A 218 17.82 0.86 -1.11
CA LEU A 218 17.72 0.39 0.28
C LEU A 218 17.80 -1.15 0.40
N ALA A 219 17.44 -1.86 -0.67
CA ALA A 219 17.60 -3.31 -0.78
C ALA A 219 19.03 -3.74 -1.25
N GLY A 220 19.95 -2.79 -1.43
CA GLY A 220 21.35 -3.07 -1.80
C GLY A 220 21.62 -3.08 -3.31
N MET A 221 20.67 -2.66 -4.15
CA MET A 221 20.94 -2.51 -5.59
C MET A 221 21.73 -1.24 -5.86
N GLU A 222 22.73 -1.36 -6.72
CA GLU A 222 23.55 -0.25 -7.19
C GLU A 222 23.01 0.30 -8.53
N PHE A 223 23.05 1.61 -8.67
CA PHE A 223 22.71 2.34 -9.90
C PHE A 223 23.87 3.23 -10.31
N SER A 224 24.08 3.39 -11.60
CA SER A 224 25.06 4.35 -12.12
C SER A 224 24.60 5.78 -11.83
N LYS A 225 25.52 6.74 -11.81
CA LYS A 225 25.21 8.16 -11.54
C LYS A 225 24.21 8.74 -12.54
N ASP A 226 24.22 8.26 -13.78
CA ASP A 226 23.36 8.76 -14.85
C ASP A 226 21.92 8.22 -14.77
N GLU A 227 21.75 7.07 -14.10
CA GLU A 227 20.43 6.46 -13.85
C GLU A 227 19.77 6.95 -12.57
N LEU A 228 20.54 7.61 -11.70
CA LEU A 228 20.03 8.02 -10.39
C LEU A 228 19.04 9.20 -10.48
N VAL A 229 17.81 8.97 -10.03
CA VAL A 229 16.89 10.04 -9.66
C VAL A 229 17.29 10.55 -8.28
N ASN A 230 17.99 11.68 -8.22
CA ASN A 230 18.59 12.21 -7.00
C ASN A 230 18.09 13.63 -6.72
N CYS A 231 17.47 13.80 -5.55
CA CYS A 231 16.94 15.09 -5.09
C CYS A 231 17.95 15.89 -4.25
N LYS A 232 19.14 15.34 -3.91
CA LYS A 232 20.09 15.97 -3.01
C LYS A 232 20.48 17.38 -3.46
N GLY A 233 20.25 18.36 -2.58
CA GLY A 233 20.58 19.77 -2.79
C GLY A 233 19.73 20.49 -3.83
N LYS A 234 18.65 19.85 -4.35
CA LYS A 234 17.78 20.41 -5.38
C LYS A 234 16.49 20.96 -4.79
N ASP A 235 15.89 21.89 -5.52
CA ASP A 235 14.52 22.30 -5.33
C ASP A 235 13.62 21.30 -6.10
N VAL A 236 12.70 20.65 -5.40
CA VAL A 236 11.87 19.57 -5.93
C VAL A 236 10.44 20.04 -6.12
N LEU A 237 9.87 19.82 -7.29
CA LEU A 237 8.46 20.04 -7.58
C LEU A 237 7.74 18.69 -7.68
N VAL A 238 6.74 18.48 -6.85
CA VAL A 238 5.85 17.32 -6.89
C VAL A 238 4.51 17.74 -7.51
N ILE A 239 4.15 17.13 -8.65
CA ILE A 239 2.90 17.39 -9.35
C ILE A 239 1.88 16.31 -8.99
N GLY A 240 0.84 16.70 -8.27
CA GLY A 240 -0.21 15.85 -7.74
C GLY A 240 -0.28 15.79 -6.23
N GLY A 241 -1.49 15.85 -5.68
CA GLY A 241 -1.78 15.95 -4.23
C GLY A 241 -2.11 14.62 -3.54
N GLY A 242 -1.99 13.47 -4.24
CA GLY A 242 -2.33 12.15 -3.70
C GLY A 242 -1.24 11.54 -2.80
N ASP A 243 -1.52 10.34 -2.28
CA ASP A 243 -0.62 9.62 -1.37
C ASP A 243 0.75 9.34 -2.01
N THR A 244 0.79 9.02 -3.30
CA THR A 244 2.05 8.84 -4.05
C THR A 244 2.89 10.13 -4.07
N GLY A 245 2.25 11.30 -4.23
CA GLY A 245 2.94 12.60 -4.13
C GLY A 245 3.52 12.84 -2.74
N SER A 246 2.77 12.51 -1.69
CA SER A 246 3.25 12.54 -0.30
C SER A 246 4.47 11.64 -0.09
N ASP A 247 4.47 10.45 -0.69
CA ASP A 247 5.60 9.52 -0.62
C ASP A 247 6.86 10.08 -1.29
N CYS A 248 6.68 10.79 -2.42
CA CYS A 248 7.77 11.50 -3.08
C CYS A 248 8.34 12.63 -2.21
N ILE A 249 7.49 13.38 -1.50
CA ILE A 249 7.93 14.45 -0.58
C ILE A 249 8.85 13.88 0.50
N GLY A 250 8.37 12.86 1.24
CA GLY A 250 9.17 12.24 2.29
C GLY A 250 10.45 11.57 1.78
N THR A 251 10.43 11.03 0.57
CA THR A 251 11.61 10.45 -0.08
C THR A 251 12.62 11.54 -0.46
N ALA A 252 12.15 12.66 -1.04
CA ALA A 252 13.01 13.78 -1.41
C ALA A 252 13.72 14.39 -0.19
N HIS A 253 13.01 14.55 0.94
CA HIS A 253 13.61 15.00 2.21
C HIS A 253 14.72 14.07 2.69
N ARG A 254 14.49 12.75 2.66
CA ARG A 254 15.50 11.74 3.05
C ARG A 254 16.70 11.68 2.11
N GLN A 255 16.52 12.06 0.85
CA GLN A 255 17.63 12.25 -0.08
C GLN A 255 18.38 13.58 0.13
N GLY A 256 17.89 14.49 1.00
CA GLY A 256 18.52 15.77 1.31
C GLY A 256 18.26 16.85 0.27
N CYS A 257 17.03 16.97 -0.22
CA CYS A 257 16.62 18.08 -1.08
C CYS A 257 16.73 19.43 -0.36
N LYS A 258 16.84 20.52 -1.11
CA LYS A 258 16.90 21.88 -0.57
C LYS A 258 15.49 22.38 -0.19
N SER A 259 14.51 22.13 -1.04
CA SER A 259 13.10 22.45 -0.81
C SER A 259 12.18 21.50 -1.55
N VAL A 260 10.93 21.38 -1.07
CA VAL A 260 9.87 20.67 -1.79
C VAL A 260 8.64 21.55 -1.93
N THR A 261 8.14 21.65 -3.15
CA THR A 261 6.84 22.27 -3.45
C THR A 261 5.92 21.22 -4.06
N GLN A 262 4.72 21.09 -3.54
CA GLN A 262 3.66 20.26 -4.11
C GLN A 262 2.59 21.13 -4.77
N ILE A 263 2.19 20.81 -5.98
CA ILE A 263 1.08 21.46 -6.69
C ILE A 263 -0.04 20.47 -6.99
N GLU A 264 -1.27 20.96 -6.90
CA GLU A 264 -2.47 20.18 -7.19
C GLU A 264 -3.42 21.00 -8.08
N ILE A 265 -3.95 20.35 -9.11
CA ILE A 265 -4.91 20.97 -10.04
C ILE A 265 -6.27 21.23 -9.38
N MET A 266 -6.64 20.39 -8.42
CA MET A 266 -7.91 20.50 -7.71
C MET A 266 -7.89 21.66 -6.72
N PRO A 267 -9.06 22.22 -6.37
CA PRO A 267 -9.17 23.18 -5.28
C PRO A 267 -8.68 22.60 -3.95
N LYS A 268 -8.22 23.49 -3.07
CA LYS A 268 -7.86 23.10 -1.70
C LYS A 268 -9.06 22.42 -1.02
N PRO A 269 -8.91 21.20 -0.51
CA PRO A 269 -9.96 20.55 0.26
C PRO A 269 -10.30 21.33 1.53
N VAL A 270 -11.48 21.10 2.06
CA VAL A 270 -11.94 21.70 3.32
C VAL A 270 -11.00 21.27 4.45
N GLU A 271 -10.67 22.21 5.33
CA GLU A 271 -9.91 21.91 6.56
C GLU A 271 -10.85 21.43 7.67
N GLY A 272 -10.33 20.56 8.53
CA GLY A 272 -11.09 20.00 9.65
C GLY A 272 -11.56 18.56 9.43
N PRO A 273 -12.24 17.98 10.41
CA PRO A 273 -12.63 16.58 10.40
C PRO A 273 -13.83 16.28 9.51
N GLU A 274 -14.64 17.30 9.18
CA GLU A 274 -15.93 17.16 8.51
C GLU A 274 -15.92 17.71 7.09
N ASP A 275 -16.65 17.05 6.20
CA ASP A 275 -16.95 17.52 4.85
C ASP A 275 -18.46 17.72 4.71
N PRO A 276 -18.96 18.97 4.70
CA PRO A 276 -20.40 19.26 4.59
C PRO A 276 -21.03 18.69 3.31
N LYS A 277 -20.26 18.46 2.26
CA LYS A 277 -20.73 17.89 1.00
C LYS A 277 -20.75 16.37 0.98
N ASN A 278 -20.05 15.75 1.91
CA ASN A 278 -19.95 14.31 2.05
C ASN A 278 -19.95 13.92 3.54
N PRO A 279 -21.09 14.11 4.22
CA PRO A 279 -21.17 13.98 5.67
C PRO A 279 -20.98 12.52 6.11
N TRP A 280 -20.65 12.37 7.38
CA TRP A 280 -20.59 11.07 8.05
C TRP A 280 -21.89 10.24 7.73
N PRO A 281 -21.80 8.93 7.52
CA PRO A 281 -20.64 8.03 7.72
C PRO A 281 -19.73 7.90 6.50
N ASN A 282 -19.91 8.69 5.47
CA ASN A 282 -19.09 8.64 4.28
C ASN A 282 -17.67 9.14 4.55
N TRP A 283 -16.74 8.73 3.68
CA TRP A 283 -15.37 9.22 3.77
C TRP A 283 -15.29 10.73 3.49
N PRO A 284 -14.87 11.55 4.46
CA PRO A 284 -14.78 13.00 4.26
C PRO A 284 -13.66 13.38 3.28
N ARG A 285 -13.95 14.28 2.35
CA ARG A 285 -12.98 14.83 1.40
C ARG A 285 -12.28 16.05 1.98
N THR A 286 -11.67 15.89 3.13
CA THR A 286 -10.95 16.95 3.84
C THR A 286 -9.46 16.96 3.48
N LEU A 287 -8.79 18.05 3.83
CA LEU A 287 -7.35 18.20 3.61
C LEU A 287 -6.57 17.15 4.40
N LYS A 288 -5.94 16.24 3.69
CA LYS A 288 -5.00 15.29 4.30
C LYS A 288 -3.63 15.94 4.47
N THR A 289 -3.11 15.90 5.66
CA THR A 289 -1.71 16.18 5.95
C THR A 289 -1.07 14.90 6.49
N THR A 290 0.00 14.47 5.87
CA THR A 290 0.77 13.29 6.29
C THR A 290 2.05 13.72 6.98
N SER A 291 2.71 12.81 7.71
CA SER A 291 4.03 13.06 8.30
C SER A 291 5.04 13.59 7.29
N SER A 292 5.01 13.11 6.04
CA SER A 292 5.88 13.65 4.98
C SER A 292 5.64 15.13 4.65
N HIS A 293 4.40 15.61 4.76
CA HIS A 293 4.11 17.04 4.60
C HIS A 293 4.60 17.85 5.80
N GLU A 294 4.54 17.27 7.01
CA GLU A 294 4.98 17.90 8.26
C GLU A 294 6.50 18.05 8.33
N GLU A 295 7.24 17.19 7.63
CA GLU A 295 8.71 17.33 7.47
C GLU A 295 9.12 18.60 6.70
N GLY A 296 8.17 19.28 6.05
CA GLY A 296 8.37 20.57 5.38
C GLY A 296 8.01 20.49 3.88
N CYS A 297 6.89 21.12 3.52
CA CYS A 297 6.46 21.17 2.11
C CYS A 297 5.59 22.41 1.87
N THR A 298 5.91 23.17 0.83
CA THR A 298 5.00 24.21 0.33
C THR A 298 3.92 23.58 -0.54
N ARG A 299 2.65 23.66 -0.14
CA ARG A 299 1.53 23.10 -0.90
C ARG A 299 0.73 24.20 -1.59
N ARG A 300 0.40 23.99 -2.86
CA ARG A 300 -0.40 24.93 -3.67
C ARG A 300 -1.48 24.18 -4.45
N TRP A 301 -2.67 24.76 -4.51
CA TRP A 301 -3.86 24.21 -5.16
C TRP A 301 -4.33 25.11 -6.29
N ASN A 302 -5.25 24.62 -7.13
CA ASN A 302 -5.75 25.31 -8.33
C ASN A 302 -4.63 25.69 -9.32
N ILE A 303 -3.59 24.85 -9.43
CA ILE A 303 -2.47 25.08 -10.32
C ILE A 303 -2.48 24.07 -11.45
N ASN A 304 -2.63 24.54 -12.68
CA ASN A 304 -2.53 23.74 -13.87
C ASN A 304 -1.13 23.87 -14.50
N SER A 305 -0.53 22.76 -14.83
CA SER A 305 0.79 22.72 -15.49
C SER A 305 0.62 22.85 -16.99
N LEU A 306 1.14 23.93 -17.59
CA LEU A 306 1.04 24.20 -19.03
C LEU A 306 2.34 23.88 -19.79
N GLY A 307 3.45 23.70 -19.09
CA GLY A 307 4.76 23.37 -19.66
C GLY A 307 5.85 23.28 -18.60
N SER A 308 6.95 22.66 -18.96
CA SER A 308 8.20 22.61 -18.18
C SER A 308 9.31 23.30 -18.95
N TRP A 309 10.22 23.97 -18.25
CA TRP A 309 11.31 24.75 -18.85
C TRP A 309 12.64 24.34 -18.22
N GLU A 310 13.71 24.31 -19.01
CA GLU A 310 15.05 23.89 -18.55
C GLU A 310 15.53 24.62 -17.27
N ARG A 311 15.13 25.88 -17.08
CA ARG A 311 15.49 26.67 -15.88
C ARG A 311 14.75 26.25 -14.61
N MET A 312 13.68 25.42 -14.72
CA MET A 312 12.93 24.90 -13.57
C MET A 312 13.40 23.50 -13.17
N VAL A 313 14.24 22.89 -13.98
CA VAL A 313 14.64 21.47 -13.85
C VAL A 313 16.13 21.31 -13.50
N SER A 314 16.86 22.41 -13.31
CA SER A 314 18.29 22.42 -12.95
C SER A 314 18.54 22.30 -11.44
#